data_e3806e1c44df4a8808a6267a232aba07
#
_entry.id   e3806e1c44df4a8808a6267a232aba07
#
_cell.length_a   1.000
_cell.length_b   1.000
_cell.length_c   1.000
_cell.angle_alpha   90.00
_cell.angle_beta   90.00
_cell.angle_gamma   90.00
#
_symmetry.space_group_name_H-M   'P 1'
#
loop_
_entity.id
_entity.type
_entity.pdbx_description
1 polymer ?
#
loop_
_entity_poly.entity_id
_entity_poly.type
_entity_poly.pdbx_seq_one_letter_code
_entity_poly.pdbx_strand_id
1 'polypeptide(L)'
;MCMIQDRGRVLLINRPEKLGFPGYLAPGGKVDFPESIVDAAIREVREETGLTVKDIIYKGLDEFCEPSDGLRYMVFNYLATSFEGELLENPPEGELLWVDIDKAMELPMRDWFKRRFPLFFREGTFELSFIWDRNNNETLKETIKHYGAGKVEEVGSIR
;
A
#
# COMPACT_ATOMS: atom_id res chain seq x y z
N MET A 1 0.56 -4.13 -3.63
CA MET A 1 -0.22 -3.85 -2.39
C MET A 1 -1.68 -3.67 -2.76
N CYS A 2 -2.59 -4.24 -1.97
CA CYS A 2 -4.04 -4.14 -2.21
C CYS A 2 -4.77 -3.75 -0.92
N MET A 3 -5.37 -2.58 -0.89
CA MET A 3 -6.26 -2.14 0.20
C MET A 3 -7.60 -2.86 0.05
N ILE A 4 -8.08 -3.50 1.11
CA ILE A 4 -9.37 -4.18 1.13
C ILE A 4 -10.33 -3.36 1.98
N GLN A 5 -11.46 -2.97 1.39
CA GLN A 5 -12.48 -2.13 2.05
C GLN A 5 -13.82 -2.87 2.15
N ASP A 6 -14.42 -2.82 3.33
CA ASP A 6 -15.78 -3.31 3.59
C ASP A 6 -16.54 -2.33 4.49
N ARG A 7 -17.65 -1.78 3.98
CA ARG A 7 -18.61 -0.96 4.77
C ARG A 7 -17.97 0.13 5.65
N GLY A 8 -17.04 0.90 5.06
CA GLY A 8 -16.34 1.98 5.76
C GLY A 8 -15.18 1.53 6.65
N ARG A 9 -14.81 0.25 6.60
CA ARG A 9 -13.63 -0.31 7.26
C ARG A 9 -12.60 -0.77 6.24
N VAL A 10 -11.37 -0.88 6.67
CA VAL A 10 -10.27 -1.46 5.90
C VAL A 10 -9.63 -2.60 6.67
N LEU A 11 -9.12 -3.58 5.92
CA LEU A 11 -8.33 -4.67 6.48
C LEU A 11 -6.85 -4.29 6.48
N LEU A 12 -6.24 -4.30 7.64
CA LEU A 12 -4.81 -4.04 7.83
C LEU A 12 -4.13 -5.22 8.51
N ILE A 13 -2.84 -5.37 8.24
CA ILE A 13 -1.94 -6.32 8.88
C ILE A 13 -1.08 -5.57 9.88
N ASN A 14 -1.09 -5.97 11.14
CA ASN A 14 -0.14 -5.49 12.15
C ASN A 14 1.16 -6.29 12.04
N ARG A 15 2.07 -5.82 11.21
CA ARG A 15 3.32 -6.52 10.89
C ARG A 15 4.33 -6.39 12.02
N PRO A 16 4.87 -7.51 12.54
CA PRO A 16 5.87 -7.47 13.61
C PRO A 16 7.23 -7.03 13.09
N GLU A 17 8.06 -6.48 13.98
CA GLU A 17 9.40 -5.94 13.65
C GLU A 17 10.33 -6.97 13.00
N LYS A 18 10.25 -8.23 13.43
CA LYS A 18 11.08 -9.33 12.90
C LYS A 18 10.93 -9.59 11.40
N LEU A 19 9.82 -9.15 10.79
CA LEU A 19 9.56 -9.29 9.36
C LEU A 19 9.98 -8.05 8.54
N GLY A 20 10.54 -7.03 9.20
CA GLY A 20 10.83 -5.73 8.58
C GLY A 20 9.57 -4.91 8.32
N PHE A 21 9.71 -3.60 8.16
CA PHE A 21 8.60 -2.65 7.96
C PHE A 21 7.44 -2.85 8.97
N PRO A 22 7.72 -2.75 10.29
CA PRO A 22 6.71 -2.99 11.32
C PRO A 22 5.60 -1.95 11.31
N GLY A 23 4.45 -2.31 11.87
CA GLY A 23 3.26 -1.49 11.98
C GLY A 23 2.14 -1.90 11.02
N TYR A 24 1.07 -1.15 11.05
CA TYR A 24 -0.10 -1.46 10.25
C TYR A 24 0.09 -1.07 8.78
N LEU A 25 -0.22 -1.99 7.88
CA LEU A 25 -0.19 -1.77 6.43
C LEU A 25 -1.20 -2.67 5.73
N ALA A 26 -1.48 -2.36 4.46
CA ALA A 26 -2.32 -3.21 3.63
C ALA A 26 -1.56 -4.45 3.13
N PRO A 27 -2.26 -5.56 2.85
CA PRO A 27 -1.69 -6.76 2.26
C PRO A 27 -0.91 -6.48 0.97
N GLY A 28 0.16 -7.22 0.73
CA GLY A 28 0.92 -7.13 -0.50
C GLY A 28 2.34 -7.63 -0.38
N GLY A 29 2.90 -8.04 -1.50
CA GLY A 29 4.23 -8.62 -1.58
C GLY A 29 4.88 -8.44 -2.94
N LYS A 30 5.79 -9.31 -3.28
CA LYS A 30 6.54 -9.26 -4.52
C LYS A 30 5.75 -9.84 -5.69
N VAL A 31 6.03 -9.34 -6.87
CA VAL A 31 5.54 -9.94 -8.12
C VAL A 31 6.51 -11.03 -8.54
N ASP A 32 6.03 -12.26 -8.61
CA ASP A 32 6.81 -13.41 -9.03
C ASP A 32 6.76 -13.55 -10.56
N PHE A 33 7.88 -13.92 -11.16
CA PHE A 33 7.88 -14.21 -12.58
C PHE A 33 7.25 -15.60 -12.85
N PRO A 34 6.32 -15.73 -13.85
CA PRO A 34 5.89 -14.72 -14.84
C PRO A 34 4.50 -14.12 -14.59
N GLU A 35 4.01 -14.07 -13.35
CA GLU A 35 2.67 -13.56 -13.05
C GLU A 35 2.51 -12.07 -13.41
N SER A 36 1.29 -11.64 -13.64
CA SER A 36 0.99 -10.22 -13.82
C SER A 36 0.98 -9.50 -12.46
N ILE A 37 1.18 -8.17 -12.49
CA ILE A 37 1.18 -7.34 -11.27
C ILE A 37 -0.16 -7.45 -10.52
N VAL A 38 -1.27 -7.52 -11.25
CA VAL A 38 -2.59 -7.65 -10.64
C VAL A 38 -2.83 -9.05 -10.06
N ASP A 39 -2.35 -10.10 -10.73
CA ASP A 39 -2.46 -11.47 -10.22
C ASP A 39 -1.62 -11.63 -8.95
N ALA A 40 -0.42 -11.03 -8.91
CA ALA A 40 0.39 -10.96 -7.70
C ALA A 40 -0.37 -10.31 -6.54
N ALA A 41 -1.03 -9.18 -6.77
CA ALA A 41 -1.81 -8.50 -5.74
C ALA A 41 -2.95 -9.37 -5.19
N ILE A 42 -3.66 -10.09 -6.08
CA ILE A 42 -4.75 -11.02 -5.69
C ILE A 42 -4.19 -12.22 -4.90
N ARG A 43 -3.08 -12.80 -5.36
CA ARG A 43 -2.41 -13.92 -4.68
C ARG A 43 -1.95 -13.55 -3.29
N GLU A 44 -1.25 -12.41 -3.14
CA GLU A 44 -0.76 -11.93 -1.86
C GLU A 44 -1.91 -11.68 -0.86
N VAL A 45 -3.01 -11.07 -1.29
CA VAL A 45 -4.20 -10.92 -0.44
C VAL A 45 -4.67 -12.27 0.08
N ARG A 46 -4.75 -13.28 -0.81
CA ARG A 46 -5.21 -14.62 -0.42
C ARG A 46 -4.24 -15.30 0.56
N GLU A 47 -2.95 -15.22 0.30
CA GLU A 47 -1.91 -15.85 1.12
C GLU A 47 -1.79 -15.22 2.51
N GLU A 48 -1.91 -13.88 2.58
CA GLU A 48 -1.75 -13.15 3.82
C GLU A 48 -3.04 -13.04 4.66
N THR A 49 -4.21 -13.10 4.02
CA THR A 49 -5.48 -12.83 4.71
C THR A 49 -6.51 -13.96 4.66
N GLY A 50 -6.43 -14.87 3.67
CA GLY A 50 -7.45 -15.88 3.37
C GLY A 50 -8.57 -15.39 2.46
N LEU A 51 -8.64 -14.09 2.18
CA LEU A 51 -9.69 -13.52 1.32
C LEU A 51 -9.34 -13.66 -0.15
N THR A 52 -10.34 -13.95 -0.98
CA THR A 52 -10.23 -13.97 -2.44
C THR A 52 -10.92 -12.73 -3.00
N VAL A 53 -10.17 -11.84 -3.60
CA VAL A 53 -10.64 -10.60 -4.22
C VAL A 53 -11.47 -10.91 -5.48
N LYS A 54 -12.62 -10.25 -5.63
CA LYS A 54 -13.55 -10.39 -6.78
C LYS A 54 -13.52 -9.20 -7.72
N ASP A 55 -13.26 -8.02 -7.21
CA ASP A 55 -12.99 -6.83 -7.99
C ASP A 55 -11.67 -6.21 -7.55
N ILE A 56 -11.00 -5.50 -8.43
CA ILE A 56 -9.75 -4.82 -8.11
C ILE A 56 -9.61 -3.57 -8.95
N ILE A 57 -9.36 -2.44 -8.30
CA ILE A 57 -9.24 -1.13 -8.92
C ILE A 57 -7.81 -0.65 -8.74
N TYR A 58 -7.13 -0.32 -9.84
CA TYR A 58 -5.81 0.30 -9.78
C TYR A 58 -5.90 1.71 -9.21
N LYS A 59 -5.12 1.99 -8.17
CA LYS A 59 -5.14 3.28 -7.46
C LYS A 59 -3.90 4.11 -7.70
N GLY A 60 -2.77 3.51 -8.01
CA GLY A 60 -1.59 4.29 -8.29
C GLY A 60 -0.27 3.56 -8.05
N LEU A 61 0.78 4.33 -8.17
CA LEU A 61 2.16 3.88 -8.10
C LEU A 61 2.93 4.65 -7.05
N ASP A 62 3.68 3.93 -6.22
CA ASP A 62 4.77 4.51 -5.44
C ASP A 62 6.09 4.14 -6.09
N GLU A 63 6.95 5.12 -6.24
CA GLU A 63 8.31 4.98 -6.70
C GLU A 63 9.28 5.42 -5.61
N PHE A 64 10.15 4.53 -5.22
CA PHE A 64 11.22 4.78 -4.26
C PHE A 64 12.57 4.63 -4.98
N CYS A 65 13.39 5.66 -4.92
CA CYS A 65 14.73 5.67 -5.49
C CYS A 65 15.79 5.87 -4.41
N GLU A 66 16.81 5.04 -4.45
CA GLU A 66 18.03 5.16 -3.64
C GLU A 66 19.23 5.34 -4.59
N PRO A 67 19.75 6.59 -4.73
CA PRO A 67 20.74 6.91 -5.76
C PRO A 67 22.09 6.25 -5.56
N SER A 68 22.51 5.98 -4.32
CA SER A 68 23.84 5.43 -4.04
C SER A 68 23.98 3.99 -4.54
N ASP A 69 22.92 3.22 -4.52
CA ASP A 69 22.88 1.84 -5.01
C ASP A 69 22.28 1.71 -6.42
N GLY A 70 21.76 2.82 -6.99
CA GLY A 70 20.99 2.79 -8.23
C GLY A 70 19.69 1.98 -8.09
N LEU A 71 19.16 1.84 -6.88
CA LEU A 71 17.95 1.07 -6.61
C LEU A 71 16.71 1.89 -6.94
N ARG A 72 15.79 1.27 -7.70
CA ARG A 72 14.41 1.73 -7.86
C ARG A 72 13.47 0.63 -7.41
N TYR A 73 12.58 0.97 -6.48
CA TYR A 73 11.54 0.09 -5.97
C TYR A 73 10.17 0.67 -6.31
N MET A 74 9.28 -0.14 -6.86
CA MET A 74 7.97 0.31 -7.31
C MET A 74 6.89 -0.51 -6.62
N VAL A 75 5.88 0.17 -6.07
CA VAL A 75 4.72 -0.45 -5.45
C VAL A 75 3.47 -0.05 -6.21
N PHE A 76 2.86 -1.02 -6.88
CA PHE A 76 1.56 -0.87 -7.52
C PHE A 76 0.47 -1.01 -6.48
N ASN A 77 -0.42 -0.04 -6.41
CA ASN A 77 -1.46 0.07 -5.38
C ASN A 77 -2.84 -0.18 -5.97
N TYR A 78 -3.60 -1.04 -5.30
CA TYR A 78 -4.95 -1.44 -5.68
C TYR A 78 -5.92 -1.27 -4.53
N LEU A 79 -7.20 -1.12 -4.85
CA LEU A 79 -8.33 -1.13 -3.92
C LEU A 79 -9.29 -2.24 -4.33
N ALA A 80 -9.73 -3.06 -3.38
CA ALA A 80 -10.74 -4.08 -3.55
C ALA A 80 -11.92 -3.81 -2.59
N THR A 81 -13.13 -3.86 -3.10
CA THR A 81 -14.37 -3.64 -2.36
C THR A 81 -15.30 -4.85 -2.37
N SER A 82 -14.96 -5.88 -3.17
CA SER A 82 -15.68 -7.14 -3.26
C SER A 82 -14.71 -8.31 -3.11
N PHE A 83 -15.01 -9.19 -2.18
CA PHE A 83 -14.20 -10.36 -1.85
C PHE A 83 -15.06 -11.46 -1.24
N GLU A 84 -14.53 -12.67 -1.14
CA GLU A 84 -15.11 -13.80 -0.44
C GLU A 84 -14.05 -14.52 0.39
N GLY A 85 -14.48 -15.44 1.24
CA GLY A 85 -13.63 -16.22 2.12
C GLY A 85 -13.68 -15.73 3.57
N GLU A 86 -12.87 -16.33 4.40
CA GLU A 86 -12.74 -16.03 5.83
C GLU A 86 -11.29 -15.65 6.14
N LEU A 87 -11.11 -14.80 7.14
CA LEU A 87 -9.77 -14.44 7.58
C LEU A 87 -9.04 -15.65 8.16
N LEU A 88 -7.75 -15.74 7.86
CA LEU A 88 -6.88 -16.75 8.45
C LEU A 88 -6.84 -16.60 9.97
N GLU A 89 -6.92 -17.73 10.69
CA GLU A 89 -6.71 -17.75 12.14
C GLU A 89 -5.27 -17.45 12.55
N ASN A 90 -4.32 -17.88 11.71
CA ASN A 90 -2.88 -17.72 11.94
C ASN A 90 -2.24 -17.10 10.69
N PRO A 91 -2.44 -15.79 10.45
CA PRO A 91 -1.89 -15.11 9.27
C PRO A 91 -0.36 -15.02 9.35
N PRO A 92 0.35 -15.25 8.21
CA PRO A 92 1.82 -15.36 8.20
C PRO A 92 2.55 -14.05 8.46
N GLU A 93 1.94 -12.91 8.08
CA GLU A 93 2.58 -11.60 8.11
C GLU A 93 2.24 -10.75 9.35
N GLY A 94 1.33 -11.24 10.22
CA GLY A 94 0.91 -10.54 11.44
C GLY A 94 -0.60 -10.53 11.62
N GLU A 95 -1.07 -10.00 12.74
CA GLU A 95 -2.49 -9.96 13.07
C GLU A 95 -3.29 -9.15 12.06
N LEU A 96 -4.45 -9.68 11.67
CA LEU A 96 -5.40 -9.02 10.79
C LEU A 96 -6.40 -8.20 11.60
N LEU A 97 -6.59 -6.95 11.22
CA LEU A 97 -7.49 -6.03 11.89
C LEU A 97 -8.41 -5.32 10.88
N TRP A 98 -9.72 -5.47 11.06
CA TRP A 98 -10.70 -4.57 10.45
C TRP A 98 -10.82 -3.30 11.28
N VAL A 99 -10.53 -2.15 10.70
CA VAL A 99 -10.56 -0.84 11.36
C VAL A 99 -11.37 0.15 10.54
N ASP A 100 -12.12 1.03 11.20
CA ASP A 100 -12.82 2.13 10.54
C ASP A 100 -11.81 3.03 9.83
N ILE A 101 -12.11 3.43 8.60
CA ILE A 101 -11.19 4.23 7.76
C ILE A 101 -10.76 5.53 8.45
N ASP A 102 -11.70 6.20 9.12
CA ASP A 102 -11.46 7.45 9.85
C ASP A 102 -10.57 7.29 11.08
N LYS A 103 -10.48 6.09 11.65
CA LYS A 103 -9.62 5.76 12.80
C LYS A 103 -8.30 5.13 12.41
N ALA A 104 -8.19 4.62 11.19
CA ALA A 104 -7.01 3.88 10.75
C ALA A 104 -5.71 4.69 10.88
N MET A 105 -5.78 6.01 10.63
CA MET A 105 -4.62 6.91 10.74
C MET A 105 -4.08 7.11 12.16
N GLU A 106 -4.83 6.70 13.19
CA GLU A 106 -4.39 6.73 14.59
C GLU A 106 -3.48 5.54 14.93
N LEU A 107 -3.52 4.49 14.10
CA LEU A 107 -2.69 3.30 14.28
C LEU A 107 -1.20 3.59 13.98
N PRO A 108 -0.27 2.85 14.60
CA PRO A 108 1.15 2.98 14.33
C PRO A 108 1.51 2.45 12.94
N MET A 109 1.38 3.33 11.95
CA MET A 109 1.78 3.11 10.56
C MET A 109 3.11 3.80 10.28
N ARG A 110 3.88 3.27 9.33
CA ARG A 110 5.05 3.98 8.78
C ARG A 110 4.61 5.23 8.03
N ASP A 111 5.40 6.28 8.10
CA ASP A 111 5.08 7.58 7.49
C ASP A 111 4.80 7.49 5.99
N TRP A 112 5.57 6.69 5.25
CA TRP A 112 5.35 6.47 3.84
C TRP A 112 3.98 5.80 3.56
N PHE A 113 3.47 4.93 4.44
CA PHE A 113 2.15 4.33 4.29
C PHE A 113 1.04 5.29 4.73
N LYS A 114 1.24 6.06 5.81
CA LYS A 114 0.31 7.11 6.24
C LYS A 114 0.06 8.14 5.13
N ARG A 115 1.10 8.54 4.40
CA ARG A 115 0.97 9.52 3.30
C ARG A 115 0.12 9.00 2.14
N ARG A 116 0.25 7.73 1.80
CA ARG A 116 -0.55 7.14 0.71
C ARG A 116 -1.94 6.70 1.13
N PHE A 117 -2.16 6.37 2.40
CA PHE A 117 -3.40 5.81 2.91
C PHE A 117 -4.66 6.55 2.45
N PRO A 118 -4.80 7.87 2.61
CA PRO A 118 -5.99 8.60 2.17
C PRO A 118 -6.18 8.60 0.64
N LEU A 119 -5.11 8.39 -0.13
CA LEU A 119 -5.17 8.42 -1.59
C LEU A 119 -5.88 7.19 -2.18
N PHE A 120 -5.93 6.08 -1.45
CA PHE A 120 -6.70 4.90 -1.86
C PHE A 120 -8.19 5.19 -2.03
N PHE A 121 -8.73 6.13 -1.26
CA PHE A 121 -10.18 6.43 -1.19
C PHE A 121 -10.59 7.65 -2.01
N ARG A 122 -9.63 8.38 -2.59
CA ARG A 122 -9.92 9.46 -3.54
C ARG A 122 -10.28 8.89 -4.90
N GLU A 123 -11.18 9.58 -5.63
CA GLU A 123 -11.44 9.26 -7.03
C GLU A 123 -10.18 9.48 -7.87
N GLY A 124 -9.97 8.62 -8.89
CA GLY A 124 -8.81 8.68 -9.75
C GLY A 124 -7.62 7.86 -9.23
N THR A 125 -6.42 8.21 -9.71
CA THR A 125 -5.16 7.52 -9.40
C THR A 125 -4.11 8.49 -8.83
N PHE A 126 -3.05 7.95 -8.25
CA PHE A 126 -1.97 8.75 -7.68
C PHE A 126 -0.59 8.22 -8.07
N GLU A 127 0.39 9.08 -7.97
CA GLU A 127 1.82 8.72 -7.99
C GLU A 127 2.51 9.37 -6.79
N LEU A 128 3.24 8.55 -6.04
CA LEU A 128 4.22 9.02 -5.08
C LEU A 128 5.62 8.71 -5.62
N SER A 129 6.51 9.68 -5.53
CA SER A 129 7.91 9.49 -5.88
C SER A 129 8.78 10.09 -4.78
N PHE A 130 9.68 9.29 -4.21
CA PHE A 130 10.67 9.82 -3.29
C PHE A 130 12.07 9.30 -3.55
N ILE A 131 13.00 10.22 -3.30
CA ILE A 131 14.43 9.95 -3.34
C ILE A 131 14.91 9.88 -1.90
N TRP A 132 15.48 8.76 -1.54
CA TRP A 132 16.01 8.46 -0.23
C TRP A 132 17.53 8.42 -0.24
N ASP A 133 18.15 9.09 0.71
CA ASP A 133 19.59 8.96 0.96
C ASP A 133 19.83 8.01 2.13
N ARG A 134 20.32 6.82 1.82
CA ARG A 134 20.62 5.80 2.82
C ARG A 134 21.75 6.22 3.76
N ASN A 135 22.75 6.95 3.26
CA ASN A 135 23.93 7.32 4.03
C ASN A 135 23.59 8.33 5.14
N ASN A 136 22.67 9.25 4.83
CA ASN A 136 22.21 10.27 5.77
C ASN A 136 20.87 9.91 6.44
N ASN A 137 20.23 8.82 6.03
CA ASN A 137 18.94 8.35 6.52
C ASN A 137 17.84 9.42 6.38
N GLU A 138 17.79 10.09 5.23
CA GLU A 138 16.84 11.18 4.99
C GLU A 138 16.15 11.11 3.62
N THR A 139 14.96 11.68 3.53
CA THR A 139 14.27 11.88 2.27
C THR A 139 14.78 13.18 1.62
N LEU A 140 15.45 13.07 0.48
CA LEU A 140 15.95 14.22 -0.28
C LEU A 140 14.86 14.94 -1.05
N LYS A 141 13.90 14.18 -1.55
CA LYS A 141 12.78 14.72 -2.31
C LYS A 141 11.57 13.80 -2.21
N GLU A 142 10.39 14.40 -2.06
CA GLU A 142 9.12 13.71 -2.17
C GLU A 142 8.16 14.51 -3.04
N THR A 143 7.42 13.83 -3.91
CA THR A 143 6.38 14.43 -4.73
C THR A 143 5.17 13.51 -4.74
N ILE A 144 3.99 14.07 -4.47
CA ILE A 144 2.71 13.37 -4.53
C ILE A 144 1.86 14.03 -5.59
N LYS A 145 1.47 13.28 -6.61
CA LYS A 145 0.58 13.73 -7.68
C LYS A 145 -0.71 12.92 -7.64
N HIS A 146 -1.81 13.58 -7.89
CA HIS A 146 -3.12 12.97 -7.99
C HIS A 146 -3.73 13.25 -9.36
N TYR A 147 -4.25 12.22 -9.99
CA TYR A 147 -4.84 12.23 -11.34
C TYR A 147 -6.34 11.95 -11.21
N GLY A 148 -7.15 13.00 -11.22
CA GLY A 148 -8.59 12.90 -11.15
C GLY A 148 -9.28 13.92 -12.05
N ALA A 149 -10.46 13.59 -12.58
CA ALA A 149 -11.29 14.47 -13.41
C ALA A 149 -10.53 15.19 -14.56
N GLY A 150 -9.55 14.50 -15.18
CA GLY A 150 -8.74 15.08 -16.26
C GLY A 150 -7.69 16.09 -15.82
N LYS A 151 -7.44 16.24 -14.52
CA LYS A 151 -6.42 17.13 -13.96
C LYS A 151 -5.34 16.35 -13.23
N VAL A 152 -4.14 16.92 -13.25
CA VAL A 152 -3.02 16.49 -12.42
C VAL A 152 -2.82 17.55 -11.35
N GLU A 153 -2.88 17.13 -10.08
CA GLU A 153 -2.65 18.00 -8.94
C GLU A 153 -1.43 17.53 -8.17
N GLU A 154 -0.51 18.42 -7.88
CA GLU A 154 0.55 18.15 -6.91
C GLU A 154 -0.04 18.41 -5.51
N VAL A 155 -0.18 17.35 -4.72
CA VAL A 155 -0.84 17.38 -3.41
C VAL A 155 0.15 17.40 -2.25
N GLY A 156 1.44 17.27 -2.53
CA GLY A 156 2.52 17.39 -1.57
C GLY A 156 3.89 17.33 -2.24
N SER A 157 4.83 18.09 -1.70
CA SER A 157 6.23 18.07 -2.11
C SER A 157 7.12 18.43 -0.92
N ILE A 158 8.17 17.65 -0.70
CA ILE A 158 9.27 17.97 0.22
C ILE A 158 10.50 18.21 -0.67
N ARG A 159 11.13 19.35 -0.50
CA ARG A 159 12.34 19.74 -1.22
C ARG A 159 13.56 19.61 -0.34
#